data_5cde3014c1ff20b39b31aa20074551a9
#
_entry.id   5cde3014c1ff20b39b31aa20074551a9
#
_cell.length_a   1.000
_cell.length_b   1.000
_cell.length_c   1.000
_cell.angle_alpha   90.00
_cell.angle_beta   90.00
_cell.angle_gamma   90.00
#
_symmetry.space_group_name_H-M   'P 1'
#
loop_
_entity.id
_entity.type
_entity.pdbx_description
1 polymer ?
#
loop_
_entity_poly.entity_id
_entity_poly.type
_entity_poly.pdbx_seq_one_letter_code
_entity_poly.pdbx_strand_id
1 'polypeptide(L)' 'MPIELFIEQWSTPTGAVLYPWSIWKDGKQVHYGQRLNTPKEAEQEGLHYCQHMLGETPKRITRL' A
#
# COMPACT_ATOMS: atom_id res chain seq x y z
N MET A 1 -4.85 -6.75 16.10
CA MET A 1 -3.69 -7.26 15.36
C MET A 1 -3.07 -6.13 14.56
N PRO A 2 -1.75 -5.95 14.62
CA PRO A 2 -1.13 -4.88 13.86
C PRO A 2 -1.14 -5.18 12.36
N ILE A 3 -1.44 -4.17 11.58
CA ILE A 3 -1.37 -4.25 10.13
C ILE A 3 -0.28 -3.32 9.62
N GLU A 4 0.28 -3.66 8.47
CA GLU A 4 1.33 -2.88 7.85
C GLU A 4 0.93 -2.53 6.42
N LEU A 5 1.26 -1.32 6.02
CA LEU A 5 1.04 -0.85 4.66
C LEU A 5 2.39 -0.74 3.96
N PHE A 6 2.55 -1.44 2.85
CA PHE A 6 3.75 -1.37 2.03
C PHE A 6 3.44 -0.64 0.74
N ILE A 7 4.33 0.24 0.34
CA ILE A 7 4.25 0.96 -0.92
C ILE A 7 5.52 0.62 -1.70
N GLU A 8 5.36 -0.05 -2.83
CA GLU A 8 6.48 -0.45 -3.66
C GLU A 8 6.70 0.55 -4.79
N GLN A 9 7.84 0.46 -5.42
CA GLN A 9 8.17 1.28 -6.58
C GLN A 9 8.53 0.35 -7.73
N TRP A 10 7.73 0.37 -8.78
CA TRP A 10 7.92 -0.48 -9.95
C TRP A 10 8.19 0.39 -11.16
N SER A 11 9.24 0.04 -11.92
CA SER A 11 9.54 0.69 -13.19
C SER A 11 8.97 -0.15 -14.32
N THR A 12 8.33 0.53 -15.29
CA THR A 12 7.80 -0.16 -16.48
C THR A 12 8.81 -0.09 -17.62
N PRO A 13 8.69 -0.97 -18.65
CA PRO A 13 9.58 -0.90 -19.82
C PRO A 13 9.49 0.42 -20.58
N THR A 14 8.40 1.15 -20.44
CA THR A 14 8.23 2.45 -21.11
C THR A 14 8.82 3.63 -20.31
N GLY A 15 9.44 3.34 -19.16
CA GLY A 15 10.06 4.37 -18.33
C GLY A 15 9.15 5.00 -17.30
N ALA A 16 7.91 4.56 -17.20
CA ALA A 16 7.00 5.04 -16.15
C ALA A 16 7.33 4.38 -14.83
N VAL A 17 7.05 5.08 -13.73
CA VAL A 17 7.21 4.53 -12.39
C VAL A 17 5.83 4.46 -11.74
N LEU A 18 5.52 3.29 -11.18
CA LEU A 18 4.24 3.02 -10.54
C LEU A 18 4.46 2.62 -9.09
N TYR A 19 3.48 2.88 -8.26
CA TYR A 19 3.57 2.66 -6.82
C TYR A 19 2.42 1.77 -6.35
N PRO A 20 2.54 0.44 -6.51
CA PRO A 20 1.53 -0.47 -5.96
C PRO A 20 1.63 -0.49 -4.45
N TRP A 21 0.49 -0.68 -3.80
CA TRP A 21 0.47 -0.78 -2.35
C TRP A 21 -0.15 -2.11 -1.93
N SER A 22 0.25 -2.59 -0.76
CA SER A 22 -0.27 -3.84 -0.21
C SER A 22 -0.41 -3.72 1.30
N ILE A 23 -1.35 -4.49 1.84
CA ILE A 23 -1.62 -4.51 3.27
C ILE A 23 -1.30 -5.89 3.79
N TRP A 24 -0.55 -5.93 4.88
CA TRP A 24 -0.07 -7.17 5.49
C TRP A 24 -0.53 -7.23 6.94
N LYS A 25 -0.93 -8.40 7.37
CA LYS A 25 -1.35 -8.67 8.73
C LYS A 25 -0.72 -9.98 9.18
N ASP A 26 0.03 -9.94 10.29
CA ASP A 26 0.72 -11.12 10.84
C ASP A 26 1.62 -11.80 9.80
N GLY A 27 2.32 -11.03 9.00
CA GLY A 27 3.23 -11.54 7.99
C GLY A 27 2.57 -12.10 6.74
N LYS A 28 1.25 -11.92 6.60
CA LYS A 28 0.51 -12.38 5.43
C LYS A 28 -0.11 -11.21 4.69
N GLN A 29 0.00 -11.23 3.37
CA GLN A 29 -0.66 -10.23 2.56
C GLN A 29 -2.16 -10.47 2.54
N VAL A 30 -2.92 -9.49 3.04
CA VAL A 30 -4.37 -9.61 3.10
C VAL A 30 -5.08 -8.84 2.00
N HIS A 31 -4.40 -7.86 1.40
CA HIS A 31 -4.96 -7.09 0.29
C HIS A 31 -3.84 -6.38 -0.45
N TYR A 32 -4.04 -6.13 -1.72
CA TYR A 32 -3.18 -5.27 -2.51
C TYR A 32 -4.04 -4.36 -3.37
N GLY A 33 -3.57 -3.14 -3.58
CA GLY A 33 -4.33 -2.14 -4.30
C GLY A 33 -3.76 -1.85 -5.68
N GLN A 34 -4.33 -0.82 -6.31
CA GLN A 34 -3.93 -0.41 -7.64
C GLN A 34 -2.54 0.21 -7.64
N ARG A 35 -1.91 0.17 -8.80
CA ARG A 35 -0.64 0.86 -9.00
C ARG A 35 -0.95 2.32 -9.32
N LEU A 36 -0.44 3.21 -8.48
CA LEU A 36 -0.68 4.64 -8.60
C LEU A 36 0.57 5.36 -9.07
N ASN A 37 0.39 6.62 -9.48
CA ASN A 37 1.49 7.37 -10.09
C ASN A 37 2.44 8.01 -9.08
N THR A 38 2.02 8.16 -7.83
CA THR A 38 2.86 8.75 -6.79
C THR A 38 2.74 7.94 -5.50
N PRO A 39 3.81 7.92 -4.68
CA PRO A 39 3.74 7.21 -3.40
C PRO A 39 2.74 7.85 -2.44
N LYS A 40 2.52 9.15 -2.55
CA LYS A 40 1.55 9.85 -1.71
C LYS A 40 0.13 9.35 -1.99
N GLU A 41 -0.23 9.18 -3.26
CA GLU A 41 -1.54 8.64 -3.64
C GLU A 41 -1.69 7.20 -3.16
N ALA A 42 -0.64 6.39 -3.29
CA ALA A 42 -0.67 5.01 -2.83
C ALA A 42 -0.89 4.95 -1.31
N GLU A 43 -0.22 5.82 -0.57
CA GLU A 43 -0.38 5.88 0.87
C GLU A 43 -1.80 6.29 1.25
N GLN A 44 -2.35 7.29 0.59
CA GLN A 44 -3.70 7.75 0.86
C GLN A 44 -4.74 6.68 0.57
N GLU A 45 -4.62 5.98 -0.55
CA GLU A 45 -5.55 4.90 -0.87
C GLU A 45 -5.43 3.73 0.09
N GLY A 46 -4.20 3.36 0.45
CA GLY A 46 -3.97 2.30 1.41
C GLY A 46 -4.54 2.63 2.78
N LEU A 47 -4.34 3.86 3.24
CA LEU A 47 -4.91 4.31 4.51
C LEU A 47 -6.42 4.32 4.48
N HIS A 48 -7.00 4.79 3.36
CA HIS A 48 -8.45 4.80 3.21
C HIS A 48 -9.02 3.38 3.28
N TYR A 49 -8.37 2.43 2.62
CA TYR A 49 -8.80 1.04 2.67
C TYR A 49 -8.73 0.48 4.09
N CYS A 50 -7.62 0.72 4.78
CA CYS A 50 -7.46 0.24 6.16
C CYS A 50 -8.56 0.78 7.07
N GLN A 51 -8.85 2.07 6.97
CA GLN A 51 -9.81 2.71 7.86
C GLN A 51 -11.25 2.31 7.55
N HIS A 52 -11.61 2.19 6.28
CA HIS A 52 -12.99 1.96 5.86
C HIS A 52 -13.33 0.50 5.69
N MET A 53 -12.40 -0.32 5.26
CA MET A 53 -12.66 -1.74 5.01
C MET A 53 -12.21 -2.64 6.15
N LEU A 54 -11.12 -2.30 6.82
CA LEU A 54 -10.58 -3.10 7.92
C LEU A 54 -10.86 -2.50 9.28
N GLY A 55 -11.23 -1.21 9.34
CA GLY A 55 -11.52 -0.53 10.59
C GLY A 55 -10.30 -0.30 11.46
N GLU A 56 -9.10 -0.33 10.88
CA GLU A 56 -7.87 -0.15 11.63
C GLU A 56 -6.93 0.80 10.89
N THR A 57 -6.09 1.49 11.65
CA THR A 57 -5.01 2.29 11.08
C THR A 57 -3.74 1.43 11.03
N PRO A 58 -2.97 1.45 9.93
CA PRO A 58 -1.73 0.68 9.88
C PRO A 58 -0.78 1.12 10.98
N LYS A 59 -0.15 0.16 11.63
CA LYS A 59 0.84 0.43 12.65
C LYS A 59 2.13 0.98 12.02
N ARG A 60 2.42 0.54 10.80
CA ARG A 60 3.64 0.92 10.09
C ARG A 60 3.33 1.14 8.63
N ILE A 61 3.95 2.16 8.05
CA ILE A 61 3.89 2.43 6.63
C ILE A 61 5.33 2.36 6.11
N THR A 62 5.57 1.42 5.20
CA THR A 62 6.91 1.20 4.65
C THR A 62 6.91 1.53 3.16
N ARG A 63 7.79 2.42 2.74
CA ARG A 63 8.03 2.71 1.32
C ARG A 63 9.30 2.00 0.90
N LEU A 64 9.18 1.15 -0.10
CA LEU A 64 10.29 0.35 -0.60
C LEU A 64 11.02 1.01 -1.76
#